data_fd7afc18572e25dde0a96790ca64ddce
#
_entry.id   fd7afc18572e25dde0a96790ca64ddce
#
_cell.length_a   1.000
_cell.length_b   1.000
_cell.length_c   1.000
_cell.angle_alpha   90.00
_cell.angle_beta   90.00
_cell.angle_gamma   90.00
#
_symmetry.space_group_name_H-M   'P 1'
#
loop_
_entity.id
_entity.type
_entity.pdbx_description
1 polymer ?
#
loop_
_entity_poly.entity_id
_entity_poly.type
_entity_poly.pdbx_seq_one_letter_code
_entity_poly.pdbx_strand_id
1 'polypeptide(L)'
;MNAYSKDNIPEALIQAAKYISEEKLKKAEPILRDYLMDYPMDVNAMKLLADIGVKFIAYKDAGYLLTRALDLSPEYDPARLSYANLLYKRQLPFEALKHINILLEKEPNNNQYLTLKAVNLALANQNDQAL
;
A
#
# COMPACT_ATOMS: atom_id res chain seq x y z
N MET A 1 4.52 -11.04 16.86
CA MET A 1 4.19 -11.88 16.57
C MET A 1 3.78 -11.80 15.41
N ASN A 2 3.49 -11.91 14.80
CA ASN A 2 3.08 -11.81 13.81
C ASN A 2 3.72 -12.16 12.75
N ALA A 3 4.59 -12.82 12.72
CA ALA A 3 5.14 -13.37 11.57
C ALA A 3 4.33 -14.56 11.21
N TYR A 4 3.67 -14.49 10.13
CA TYR A 4 2.91 -15.61 9.64
C TYR A 4 3.77 -16.39 8.65
N SER A 5 3.96 -17.69 8.92
CA SER A 5 4.51 -18.58 7.90
C SER A 5 3.39 -18.89 6.92
N LYS A 6 3.75 -19.51 5.78
CA LYS A 6 2.74 -19.89 4.79
C LYS A 6 1.68 -20.81 5.38
N ASP A 7 2.06 -21.59 6.41
CA ASP A 7 1.14 -22.55 7.01
C ASP A 7 0.27 -21.94 8.09
N ASN A 8 0.53 -20.66 8.47
CA ASN A 8 -0.17 -20.01 9.57
C ASN A 8 -0.86 -18.71 9.17
N ILE A 9 -1.18 -18.56 7.90
CA ILE A 9 -1.89 -17.36 7.47
C ILE A 9 -3.31 -17.42 8.00
N PRO A 10 -3.77 -16.39 8.74
CA PRO A 10 -5.13 -16.40 9.27
C PRO A 10 -6.18 -16.53 8.18
N GLU A 11 -7.22 -17.30 8.47
CA GLU A 11 -8.31 -17.55 7.53
C GLU A 11 -8.94 -16.24 7.04
N ALA A 12 -9.07 -15.26 7.93
CA ALA A 12 -9.65 -13.97 7.57
C ALA A 12 -8.85 -13.29 6.45
N LEU A 13 -7.52 -13.35 6.50
CA LEU A 13 -6.69 -12.73 5.47
C LEU A 13 -6.78 -13.48 4.16
N ILE A 14 -6.88 -14.81 4.20
CA ILE A 14 -7.04 -15.61 3.01
C ILE A 14 -8.37 -15.27 2.33
N GLN A 15 -9.44 -15.19 3.11
CA GLN A 15 -10.76 -14.89 2.57
C GLN A 15 -10.83 -13.47 2.01
N ALA A 16 -10.24 -12.50 2.73
CA ALA A 16 -10.19 -11.13 2.25
C ALA A 16 -9.42 -11.03 0.94
N ALA A 17 -8.28 -11.70 0.85
CA ALA A 17 -7.47 -11.69 -0.37
C ALA A 17 -8.24 -12.30 -1.55
N LYS A 18 -9.00 -13.36 -1.29
CA LYS A 18 -9.83 -13.97 -2.32
C LYS A 18 -10.88 -13.00 -2.84
N TYR A 19 -11.57 -12.31 -1.93
CA TYR A 19 -12.55 -11.31 -2.34
C TYR A 19 -11.92 -10.16 -3.12
N ILE A 20 -10.72 -9.73 -2.72
CA ILE A 20 -10.01 -8.69 -3.43
C ILE A 20 -9.69 -9.14 -4.86
N SER A 21 -9.21 -10.37 -5.04
CA SER A 21 -8.88 -10.89 -6.36
C SER A 21 -10.11 -11.02 -7.25
N GLU A 22 -11.29 -11.19 -6.65
CA GLU A 22 -12.56 -11.25 -7.36
C GLU A 22 -13.21 -9.87 -7.50
N GLU A 23 -12.51 -8.83 -7.08
CA GLU A 23 -12.99 -7.45 -7.08
C GLU A 23 -14.26 -7.25 -6.25
N LYS A 24 -14.45 -8.08 -5.22
CA LYS A 24 -15.56 -7.94 -4.29
C LYS A 24 -15.11 -7.16 -3.06
N LEU A 25 -14.74 -5.91 -3.28
CA LEU A 25 -14.09 -5.10 -2.25
C LEU A 25 -15.00 -4.81 -1.05
N LYS A 26 -16.31 -4.65 -1.30
CA LYS A 26 -17.26 -4.41 -0.21
C LYS A 26 -17.40 -5.60 0.72
N LYS A 27 -17.06 -6.80 0.25
CA LYS A 27 -17.06 -8.00 1.10
C LYS A 27 -15.74 -8.14 1.85
N ALA A 28 -14.64 -7.75 1.22
CA ALA A 28 -13.33 -7.85 1.85
C ALA A 28 -13.15 -6.84 2.98
N GLU A 29 -13.67 -5.63 2.82
CA GLU A 29 -13.43 -4.56 3.76
C GLU A 29 -13.84 -4.88 5.20
N PRO A 30 -15.09 -5.33 5.46
CA PRO A 30 -15.48 -5.62 6.84
C PRO A 30 -14.69 -6.77 7.46
N ILE A 31 -14.26 -7.74 6.65
CA ILE A 31 -13.43 -8.83 7.15
C ILE A 31 -12.11 -8.29 7.69
N LEU A 32 -11.48 -7.38 6.94
CA LEU A 32 -10.21 -6.78 7.35
C LEU A 32 -10.38 -5.85 8.55
N ARG A 33 -11.46 -5.09 8.60
CA ARG A 33 -11.74 -4.22 9.75
C ARG A 33 -11.90 -5.04 11.03
N ASP A 34 -12.69 -6.09 10.96
CA ASP A 34 -12.90 -6.96 12.12
C ASP A 34 -11.61 -7.64 12.54
N TYR A 35 -10.84 -8.12 11.57
CA TYR A 35 -9.57 -8.76 11.86
C TYR A 35 -8.62 -7.80 12.58
N LEU A 36 -8.53 -6.55 12.12
CA LEU A 36 -7.64 -5.55 12.73
C LEU A 36 -8.07 -5.14 14.13
N MET A 37 -9.35 -5.34 14.49
CA MET A 37 -9.74 -5.10 15.87
C MET A 37 -9.10 -6.09 16.83
N ASP A 38 -8.90 -7.33 16.37
CA ASP A 38 -8.25 -8.36 17.17
C ASP A 38 -6.72 -8.35 17.02
N TYR A 39 -6.24 -7.93 15.86
CA TYR A 39 -4.80 -7.92 15.54
C TYR A 39 -4.40 -6.55 15.00
N PRO A 40 -4.40 -5.52 15.87
CA PRO A 40 -4.25 -4.13 15.40
C PRO A 40 -2.88 -3.77 14.87
N MET A 41 -1.89 -4.66 15.00
CA MET A 41 -0.53 -4.39 14.53
C MET A 41 -0.14 -5.25 13.32
N ASP A 42 -1.11 -5.90 12.70
CA ASP A 42 -0.84 -6.74 11.52
C ASP A 42 -0.69 -5.85 10.29
N VAL A 43 0.56 -5.70 9.82
CA VAL A 43 0.84 -4.80 8.71
C VAL A 43 0.31 -5.32 7.38
N ASN A 44 0.18 -6.64 7.22
CA ASN A 44 -0.44 -7.19 6.00
C ASN A 44 -1.89 -6.77 5.88
N ALA A 45 -2.64 -6.87 6.98
CA ALA A 45 -4.04 -6.47 7.00
C ALA A 45 -4.18 -4.96 6.77
N MET A 46 -3.30 -4.17 7.36
CA MET A 46 -3.30 -2.72 7.14
C MET A 46 -3.12 -2.38 5.67
N LYS A 47 -2.15 -3.03 5.02
CA LYS A 47 -1.86 -2.80 3.61
C LYS A 47 -3.03 -3.19 2.74
N LEU A 48 -3.65 -4.35 2.99
CA LEU A 48 -4.80 -4.80 2.21
C LEU A 48 -5.98 -3.84 2.36
N LEU A 49 -6.27 -3.42 3.59
CA LEU A 49 -7.36 -2.49 3.83
C LEU A 49 -7.08 -1.13 3.20
N ALA A 50 -5.82 -0.67 3.25
CA ALA A 50 -5.44 0.57 2.62
C ALA A 50 -5.63 0.53 1.10
N ASP A 51 -5.26 -0.59 0.46
CA ASP A 51 -5.45 -0.73 -0.98
C ASP A 51 -6.93 -0.65 -1.36
N ILE A 52 -7.80 -1.22 -0.54
CA ILE A 52 -9.25 -1.08 -0.75
C ILE A 52 -9.65 0.39 -0.59
N GLY A 53 -9.13 1.06 0.43
CA GLY A 53 -9.42 2.47 0.65
C GLY A 53 -9.05 3.35 -0.52
N VAL A 54 -7.91 3.07 -1.16
CA VAL A 54 -7.48 3.82 -2.34
C VAL A 54 -8.50 3.65 -3.47
N LYS A 55 -9.01 2.45 -3.67
CA LYS A 55 -10.01 2.21 -4.72
C LYS A 55 -11.32 2.94 -4.44
N PHE A 56 -11.65 3.17 -3.19
CA PHE A 56 -12.84 3.94 -2.80
C PHE A 56 -12.54 5.43 -2.59
N ILE A 57 -11.32 5.86 -2.95
CA ILE A 57 -10.90 7.27 -2.82
C ILE A 57 -10.89 7.73 -1.35
N ALA A 58 -10.76 6.79 -0.43
CA ALA A 58 -10.59 7.09 0.99
C ALA A 58 -9.11 7.29 1.29
N TYR A 59 -8.52 8.33 0.68
CA TYR A 59 -7.06 8.51 0.70
C TYR A 59 -6.52 8.82 2.09
N LYS A 60 -7.27 9.56 2.89
CA LYS A 60 -6.82 9.90 4.24
C LYS A 60 -6.70 8.65 5.10
N ASP A 61 -7.74 7.81 5.06
CA ASP A 61 -7.73 6.56 5.82
C ASP A 61 -6.65 5.60 5.33
N ALA A 62 -6.49 5.51 4.02
CA ALA A 62 -5.45 4.65 3.44
C ALA A 62 -4.05 5.14 3.85
N GLY A 63 -3.83 6.45 3.83
CA GLY A 63 -2.56 7.02 4.26
C GLY A 63 -2.24 6.73 5.71
N TYR A 64 -3.24 6.83 6.58
CA TYR A 64 -3.06 6.51 8.00
C TYR A 64 -2.62 5.05 8.17
N LEU A 65 -3.30 4.13 7.48
CA LEU A 65 -2.98 2.70 7.59
C LEU A 65 -1.57 2.41 7.07
N LEU A 66 -1.18 3.01 5.95
CA LEU A 66 0.11 2.73 5.34
C LEU A 66 1.27 3.35 6.12
N THR A 67 1.10 4.57 6.64
CA THR A 67 2.15 5.16 7.47
C THR A 67 2.31 4.41 8.77
N ARG A 68 1.20 3.93 9.35
CA ARG A 68 1.27 3.10 10.54
C ARG A 68 1.98 1.78 10.24
N ALA A 69 1.66 1.14 9.11
CA ALA A 69 2.33 -0.11 8.73
C ALA A 69 3.84 0.10 8.57
N LEU A 70 4.26 1.20 7.96
CA LEU A 70 5.67 1.49 7.78
C LEU A 70 6.37 1.87 9.08
N ASP A 71 5.66 2.49 10.03
CA ASP A 71 6.22 2.75 11.34
C ASP A 71 6.47 1.44 12.11
N LEU A 72 5.55 0.49 11.97
CA LEU A 72 5.68 -0.81 12.62
C LEU A 72 6.69 -1.72 11.93
N SER A 73 6.77 -1.64 10.61
CA SER A 73 7.66 -2.47 9.79
C SER A 73 8.28 -1.65 8.68
N PRO A 74 9.36 -0.92 8.96
CA PRO A 74 9.97 -0.05 7.93
C PRO A 74 10.48 -0.80 6.70
N GLU A 75 10.73 -2.11 6.84
CA GLU A 75 11.24 -2.93 5.74
C GLU A 75 10.14 -3.63 4.95
N TYR A 76 8.89 -3.36 5.26
CA TYR A 76 7.77 -4.02 4.59
C TYR A 76 7.49 -3.34 3.25
N ASP A 77 8.16 -3.79 2.21
CA ASP A 77 8.10 -3.17 0.88
C ASP A 77 6.70 -3.12 0.27
N PRO A 78 5.82 -4.13 0.46
CA PRO A 78 4.46 -4.01 -0.08
C PRO A 78 3.71 -2.78 0.42
N ALA A 79 3.85 -2.41 1.70
CA ALA A 79 3.21 -1.20 2.21
C ALA A 79 3.86 0.06 1.63
N ARG A 80 5.18 0.05 1.44
CA ARG A 80 5.87 1.20 0.85
C ARG A 80 5.43 1.42 -0.60
N LEU A 81 5.27 0.33 -1.35
CA LEU A 81 4.76 0.43 -2.72
C LEU A 81 3.34 0.97 -2.75
N SER A 82 2.47 0.45 -1.88
CA SER A 82 1.09 0.96 -1.79
C SER A 82 1.07 2.44 -1.42
N TYR A 83 1.98 2.86 -0.53
CA TYR A 83 2.04 4.26 -0.14
C TYR A 83 2.51 5.15 -1.29
N ALA A 84 3.51 4.69 -2.05
CA ALA A 84 3.97 5.44 -3.23
C ALA A 84 2.84 5.58 -4.25
N ASN A 85 2.06 4.53 -4.46
CA ASN A 85 0.90 4.59 -5.35
C ASN A 85 -0.14 5.59 -4.85
N LEU A 86 -0.40 5.61 -3.55
CA LEU A 86 -1.33 6.56 -2.95
C LEU A 86 -0.84 8.00 -3.16
N LEU A 87 0.44 8.23 -2.94
CA LEU A 87 1.01 9.56 -3.11
C LEU A 87 0.90 10.03 -4.56
N TYR A 88 1.11 9.11 -5.52
CA TYR A 88 0.91 9.43 -6.92
C TYR A 88 -0.55 9.85 -7.19
N LYS A 89 -1.51 9.09 -6.66
CA LYS A 89 -2.93 9.40 -6.86
C LYS A 89 -3.33 10.71 -6.22
N ARG A 90 -2.66 11.10 -5.15
CA ARG A 90 -2.88 12.39 -4.51
C ARG A 90 -2.09 13.51 -5.15
N GLN A 91 -1.38 13.21 -6.22
CA GLN A 91 -0.56 14.17 -6.97
C GLN A 91 0.56 14.78 -6.13
N LEU A 92 1.22 13.92 -5.35
CA LEU A 92 2.37 14.29 -4.53
C LEU A 92 3.59 13.53 -5.03
N PRO A 93 4.08 13.85 -6.26
CA PRO A 93 5.11 13.03 -6.89
C PRO A 93 6.47 13.12 -6.19
N PHE A 94 6.82 14.25 -5.59
CA PHE A 94 8.12 14.37 -4.94
C PHE A 94 8.19 13.45 -3.72
N GLU A 95 7.11 13.37 -2.95
CA GLU A 95 7.06 12.44 -1.82
C GLU A 95 7.04 11.00 -2.32
N ALA A 96 6.27 10.70 -3.38
CA ALA A 96 6.24 9.36 -3.95
C ALA A 96 7.63 8.91 -4.38
N LEU A 97 8.40 9.80 -5.02
CA LEU A 97 9.74 9.47 -5.50
C LEU A 97 10.69 9.08 -4.38
N LYS A 98 10.55 9.67 -3.20
CA LYS A 98 11.39 9.28 -2.07
C LYS A 98 11.20 7.81 -1.73
N HIS A 99 9.94 7.36 -1.70
CA HIS A 99 9.64 5.96 -1.38
C HIS A 99 10.04 5.03 -2.52
N ILE A 100 9.80 5.46 -3.76
CA ILE A 100 10.15 4.65 -4.93
C ILE A 100 11.67 4.43 -4.97
N ASN A 101 12.46 5.45 -4.67
CA ASN A 101 13.91 5.32 -4.70
C ASN A 101 14.41 4.36 -3.62
N ILE A 102 13.75 4.32 -2.46
CA ILE A 102 14.08 3.34 -1.43
C ILE A 102 13.85 1.92 -1.95
N LEU A 103 12.72 1.70 -2.64
CA LEU A 103 12.42 0.39 -3.23
C LEU A 103 13.43 0.02 -4.30
N LEU A 104 13.84 0.97 -5.12
CA LEU A 104 14.78 0.72 -6.21
C LEU A 104 16.20 0.46 -5.71
N GLU A 105 16.55 0.92 -4.51
CA GLU A 105 17.85 0.57 -3.92
C GLU A 105 17.98 -0.94 -3.73
N LYS A 106 16.88 -1.59 -3.40
CA LYS A 106 16.86 -3.04 -3.19
C LYS A 106 16.68 -3.82 -4.50
N GLU A 107 15.87 -3.30 -5.41
CA GLU A 107 15.56 -3.97 -6.66
C GLU A 107 15.66 -2.97 -7.82
N PRO A 108 16.89 -2.63 -8.25
CA PRO A 108 17.10 -1.56 -9.24
C PRO A 108 16.45 -1.82 -10.60
N ASN A 109 16.19 -3.09 -10.92
CA ASN A 109 15.65 -3.47 -12.23
C ASN A 109 14.19 -3.88 -12.17
N ASN A 110 13.52 -3.61 -11.05
CA ASN A 110 12.10 -3.96 -10.92
C ASN A 110 11.26 -3.07 -11.83
N ASN A 111 10.62 -3.69 -12.82
CA ASN A 111 9.87 -2.94 -13.85
C ASN A 111 8.68 -2.17 -13.26
N GLN A 112 8.02 -2.73 -12.25
CA GLN A 112 6.90 -2.05 -11.62
C GLN A 112 7.36 -0.77 -10.93
N TYR A 113 8.49 -0.83 -10.22
CA TYR A 113 9.05 0.34 -9.54
C TYR A 113 9.53 1.38 -10.54
N LEU A 114 10.18 0.93 -11.63
CA LEU A 114 10.66 1.84 -12.65
C LEU A 114 9.52 2.55 -13.38
N THR A 115 8.44 1.82 -13.65
CA THR A 115 7.26 2.42 -14.26
C THR A 115 6.65 3.46 -13.35
N LEU A 116 6.53 3.14 -12.06
CA LEU A 116 5.98 4.09 -11.09
C LEU A 116 6.87 5.32 -10.96
N LYS A 117 8.19 5.13 -11.02
CA LYS A 117 9.13 6.26 -11.01
C LYS A 117 8.91 7.15 -12.22
N ALA A 118 8.77 6.54 -13.40
CA ALA A 118 8.59 7.30 -14.64
C ALA A 118 7.34 8.17 -14.61
N VAL A 119 6.21 7.62 -14.15
CA VAL A 119 4.97 8.40 -14.11
C VAL A 119 5.04 9.51 -13.07
N ASN A 120 5.74 9.29 -11.97
CA ASN A 120 5.89 10.34 -10.96
C ASN A 120 6.85 11.43 -11.43
N LEU A 121 7.90 11.08 -12.17
CA LEU A 121 8.77 12.09 -12.76
C LEU A 121 8.03 12.95 -13.77
N ALA A 122 7.17 12.33 -14.59
CA ALA A 122 6.36 13.07 -15.53
C ALA A 122 5.40 14.01 -14.81
N LEU A 123 4.78 13.56 -13.74
CA LEU A 123 3.87 14.40 -12.96
C LEU A 123 4.62 15.54 -12.28
N ALA A 124 5.80 15.28 -11.74
CA ALA A 124 6.63 16.31 -11.12
C ALA A 124 7.02 17.38 -12.13
N ASN A 125 7.36 16.97 -13.35
CA ASN A 125 7.71 17.91 -14.40
C ASN A 125 6.52 18.80 -14.80
N GLN A 126 5.33 18.23 -14.86
CA GLN A 126 4.12 19.00 -15.13
C GLN A 126 3.85 20.02 -14.04
N ASN A 127 4.04 19.62 -12.78
CA ASN A 127 3.85 20.52 -11.64
C ASN A 127 4.83 21.68 -11.68
N ASP A 128 6.09 21.41 -12.02
CA ASP A 128 7.10 22.47 -12.14
C ASP A 128 6.75 23.44 -13.25
N GLN A 129 6.25 22.94 -14.39
CA GLN A 129 5.87 23.79 -15.50
C GLN A 129 4.63 24.64 -15.20
N ALA A 130 3.78 24.15 -14.29
CA ALA A 130 2.59 24.90 -13.89
C ALA A 130 2.90 26.07 -12.98
N LEU A 131 4.07 26.08 -12.37
CA LEU A 131 4.52 27.18 -11.53
C LEU A 131 5.05 28.31 -12.39
#